data_d42a372005ea100fc4bdc57047bec3f0
#
_entry.id   d42a372005ea100fc4bdc57047bec3f0
#
_cell.length_a   1.000
_cell.length_b   1.000
_cell.length_c   1.000
_cell.angle_alpha   90.00
_cell.angle_beta   90.00
_cell.angle_gamma   90.00
#
_symmetry.space_group_name_H-M   'P 1'
#
loop_
_entity.id
_entity.type
_entity.pdbx_description
1 polymer ?
#
loop_
_entity_poly.entity_id
_entity_poly.type
_entity_poly.pdbx_seq_one_letter_code
_entity_poly.pdbx_strand_id
1 'polypeptide(L)'
;SVHIAERVVQRCLCDNALVPLFSAAFVYDNAASLKSKGIDFAMDRLTCHLQRYYRKHGTDGWALVFDFSDYFNSAPHAPIYAESERRIRDERVQKLACGLMEDFGERGFGLGSQVSQIDALMLPNRLDHFIKEQLHIEGYGRYMDDGYLIHESRDYLQECLKQIRAVCADLGIRMNEKKTRIVKLQELHFLAFQRFSVYFER
;
A
#
# COMPACT_ATOMS: atom_id res chain seq x y z
N SER A 1 7.88 20.70 11.11
CA SER A 1 6.59 20.27 11.71
C SER A 1 5.47 21.11 11.12
N VAL A 2 4.41 20.46 10.66
CA VAL A 2 3.25 21.11 10.06
C VAL A 2 2.55 22.02 11.09
N HIS A 3 2.28 23.29 10.72
CA HIS A 3 1.61 24.26 11.60
C HIS A 3 0.19 23.80 11.96
N ILE A 4 -0.33 24.16 13.14
CA ILE A 4 -1.64 23.71 13.64
C ILE A 4 -2.79 24.07 12.69
N ALA A 5 -2.77 25.29 12.11
CA ALA A 5 -3.77 25.75 11.16
C ALA A 5 -3.79 24.87 9.88
N GLU A 6 -2.63 24.52 9.37
CA GLU A 6 -2.48 23.63 8.22
C GLU A 6 -2.98 22.22 8.52
N ARG A 7 -2.72 21.68 9.72
CA ARG A 7 -3.26 20.39 10.14
C ARG A 7 -4.80 20.37 10.14
N VAL A 8 -5.43 21.47 10.55
CA VAL A 8 -6.90 21.60 10.52
C VAL A 8 -7.40 21.58 9.07
N VAL A 9 -6.74 22.30 8.16
CA VAL A 9 -7.09 22.32 6.74
C VAL A 9 -6.90 20.91 6.12
N GLN A 10 -5.74 20.28 6.36
CA GLN A 10 -5.45 18.92 5.90
C GLN A 10 -6.49 17.93 6.43
N ARG A 11 -6.87 18.01 7.70
CA ARG A 11 -7.88 17.14 8.30
C ARG A 11 -9.23 17.33 7.64
N CYS A 12 -9.66 18.57 7.44
CA CYS A 12 -10.92 18.88 6.77
C CYS A 12 -10.94 18.35 5.34
N LEU A 13 -9.87 18.55 4.58
CA LEU A 13 -9.72 18.06 3.21
C LEU A 13 -9.75 16.52 3.17
N CYS A 14 -9.00 15.85 4.04
CA CYS A 14 -8.96 14.39 4.09
C CYS A 14 -10.33 13.81 4.44
N ASP A 15 -10.96 14.28 5.52
CA ASP A 15 -12.22 13.69 6.01
C ASP A 15 -13.41 13.90 5.05
N ASN A 16 -13.45 15.05 4.34
CA ASN A 16 -14.59 15.42 3.52
C ASN A 16 -14.40 15.20 2.01
N ALA A 17 -13.16 15.02 1.55
CA ALA A 17 -12.87 14.84 0.12
C ALA A 17 -11.98 13.63 -0.16
N LEU A 18 -10.70 13.64 0.28
CA LEU A 18 -9.73 12.65 -0.18
C LEU A 18 -10.06 11.23 0.29
N VAL A 19 -10.34 11.05 1.58
CA VAL A 19 -10.67 9.72 2.13
C VAL A 19 -11.93 9.14 1.50
N PRO A 20 -13.06 9.83 1.39
CA PRO A 20 -14.24 9.29 0.70
C PRO A 20 -13.99 8.93 -0.77
N LEU A 21 -13.27 9.78 -1.50
CA LEU A 21 -13.02 9.57 -2.93
C LEU A 21 -12.02 8.45 -3.21
N PHE A 22 -10.93 8.39 -2.43
CA PHE A 22 -9.85 7.43 -2.68
C PHE A 22 -10.12 6.07 -2.05
N SER A 23 -10.76 6.02 -0.87
CA SER A 23 -11.04 4.74 -0.19
C SER A 23 -11.99 3.85 -1.00
N ALA A 24 -12.88 4.43 -1.79
CA ALA A 24 -13.75 3.70 -2.69
C ALA A 24 -13.00 2.96 -3.82
N ALA A 25 -11.76 3.38 -4.10
CA ALA A 25 -10.90 2.77 -5.10
C ALA A 25 -9.93 1.74 -4.54
N PHE A 26 -9.75 1.66 -3.23
CA PHE A 26 -8.78 0.76 -2.66
C PHE A 26 -9.30 -0.67 -2.61
N VAL A 27 -8.42 -1.62 -2.87
CA VAL A 27 -8.73 -3.03 -2.60
C VAL A 27 -9.01 -3.20 -1.10
N TYR A 28 -9.91 -4.14 -0.77
CA TYR A 28 -10.30 -4.39 0.61
C TYR A 28 -9.11 -4.68 1.53
N ASP A 29 -8.12 -5.41 1.02
CA ASP A 29 -6.92 -5.86 1.74
C ASP A 29 -5.77 -4.83 1.80
N ASN A 30 -6.03 -3.57 1.43
CA ASN A 30 -5.19 -2.44 1.81
C ASN A 30 -5.53 -2.06 3.26
N ALA A 31 -4.59 -2.28 4.18
CA ALA A 31 -4.86 -2.32 5.61
C ALA A 31 -4.42 -1.08 6.39
N ALA A 32 -3.72 -0.13 5.78
CA ALA A 32 -3.13 0.99 6.49
C ALA A 32 -3.97 2.27 6.47
N SER A 33 -3.85 3.07 7.51
CA SER A 33 -4.28 4.50 7.60
C SER A 33 -5.73 4.82 7.20
N LEU A 34 -6.62 3.85 7.19
CA LEU A 34 -8.05 4.02 6.94
C LEU A 34 -8.85 3.75 8.22
N LYS A 35 -10.05 4.33 8.32
CA LYS A 35 -10.95 4.09 9.44
C LYS A 35 -11.25 2.59 9.58
N SER A 36 -11.16 2.08 10.79
CA SER A 36 -11.34 0.65 11.13
C SER A 36 -10.31 -0.29 10.48
N LYS A 37 -9.21 0.25 9.96
CA LYS A 37 -8.07 -0.50 9.46
C LYS A 37 -6.81 -0.12 10.24
N GLY A 38 -5.84 -1.03 10.29
CA GLY A 38 -4.62 -0.87 11.05
C GLY A 38 -3.88 -2.20 11.09
N ILE A 39 -2.97 -2.34 12.02
CA ILE A 39 -2.15 -3.55 12.17
C ILE A 39 -3.02 -4.76 12.51
N ASP A 40 -3.97 -4.62 13.43
CA ASP A 40 -4.89 -5.72 13.79
C ASP A 40 -5.68 -6.20 12.58
N PHE A 41 -6.25 -5.26 11.80
CA PHE A 41 -6.91 -5.60 10.54
C PHE A 41 -5.97 -6.33 9.57
N ALA A 42 -4.72 -5.87 9.42
CA ALA A 42 -3.74 -6.52 8.54
C ALA A 42 -3.47 -7.97 8.98
N MET A 43 -3.31 -8.21 10.28
CA MET A 43 -3.10 -9.55 10.85
C MET A 43 -4.32 -10.45 10.69
N ASP A 44 -5.52 -9.93 10.92
CA ASP A 44 -6.77 -10.66 10.70
C ASP A 44 -6.93 -11.05 9.23
N ARG A 45 -6.60 -10.14 8.30
CA ARG A 45 -6.62 -10.44 6.85
C ARG A 45 -5.61 -11.49 6.47
N LEU A 46 -4.38 -11.40 6.96
CA LEU A 46 -3.36 -12.44 6.73
C LEU A 46 -3.84 -13.79 7.26
N THR A 47 -4.36 -13.84 8.48
CA THR A 47 -4.91 -15.07 9.09
C THR A 47 -6.06 -15.64 8.25
N CYS A 48 -6.97 -14.80 7.79
CA CYS A 48 -8.06 -15.20 6.91
C CYS A 48 -7.55 -15.79 5.58
N HIS A 49 -6.55 -15.17 4.95
CA HIS A 49 -5.94 -15.68 3.70
C HIS A 49 -5.24 -17.02 3.92
N LEU A 50 -4.48 -17.17 5.01
CA LEU A 50 -3.85 -18.44 5.37
C LEU A 50 -4.86 -19.53 5.62
N GLN A 51 -5.93 -19.27 6.39
CA GLN A 51 -6.99 -20.25 6.64
C GLN A 51 -7.71 -20.69 5.38
N ARG A 52 -8.02 -19.74 4.46
CA ARG A 52 -8.61 -20.06 3.16
C ARG A 52 -7.69 -20.92 2.33
N TYR A 53 -6.41 -20.53 2.29
CA TYR A 53 -5.38 -21.30 1.57
C TYR A 53 -5.27 -22.73 2.11
N TYR A 54 -5.12 -22.89 3.44
CA TYR A 54 -4.99 -24.21 4.06
C TYR A 54 -6.19 -25.13 3.82
N ARG A 55 -7.40 -24.59 3.81
CA ARG A 55 -8.61 -25.38 3.50
C ARG A 55 -8.63 -25.88 2.05
N LYS A 56 -8.05 -25.14 1.12
CA LYS A 56 -8.09 -25.44 -0.33
C LYS A 56 -6.88 -26.25 -0.78
N HIS A 57 -5.69 -25.97 -0.25
CA HIS A 57 -4.42 -26.47 -0.74
C HIS A 57 -3.58 -27.21 0.32
N GLY A 58 -4.01 -27.25 1.58
CA GLY A 58 -3.23 -27.80 2.68
C GLY A 58 -2.10 -26.88 3.15
N THR A 59 -1.07 -27.47 3.75
CA THR A 59 0.02 -26.72 4.40
C THR A 59 1.21 -26.43 3.48
N ASP A 60 1.28 -27.02 2.30
CA ASP A 60 2.38 -26.79 1.36
C ASP A 60 2.07 -25.60 0.45
N GLY A 61 2.98 -24.66 0.42
CA GLY A 61 2.82 -23.42 -0.35
C GLY A 61 3.93 -22.42 -0.12
N TRP A 62 3.81 -21.31 -0.81
CA TRP A 62 4.80 -20.25 -0.85
C TRP A 62 4.16 -18.88 -0.62
N ALA A 63 4.96 -17.98 -0.09
CA ALA A 63 4.60 -16.58 0.00
C ALA A 63 5.71 -15.72 -0.61
N LEU A 64 5.32 -14.79 -1.47
CA LEU A 64 6.16 -13.65 -1.84
C LEU A 64 5.89 -12.53 -0.84
N VAL A 65 6.91 -12.08 -0.14
CA VAL A 65 6.87 -10.85 0.66
C VAL A 65 7.72 -9.79 0.00
N PHE A 66 7.23 -8.55 -0.01
CA PHE A 66 7.93 -7.43 -0.61
C PHE A 66 7.79 -6.16 0.23
N ASP A 67 8.67 -5.21 -0.02
CA ASP A 67 8.74 -3.91 0.66
C ASP A 67 9.22 -2.88 -0.37
N PHE A 68 8.77 -1.64 -0.27
CA PHE A 68 9.26 -0.57 -1.12
C PHE A 68 10.47 0.11 -0.49
N SER A 69 11.48 0.41 -1.30
CA SER A 69 12.71 1.04 -0.83
C SER A 69 12.52 2.53 -0.67
N ASP A 70 12.81 3.03 0.54
CA ASP A 70 12.77 4.47 0.84
C ASP A 70 11.48 5.15 0.37
N TYR A 71 10.35 4.45 0.59
CA TYR A 71 9.07 4.77 -0.02
C TYR A 71 8.63 6.21 0.28
N PHE A 72 8.65 6.60 1.56
CA PHE A 72 8.18 7.92 1.99
C PHE A 72 9.05 9.08 1.50
N ASN A 73 10.34 8.88 1.26
CA ASN A 73 11.22 9.95 0.78
C ASN A 73 11.35 9.99 -0.75
N SER A 74 11.07 8.87 -1.44
CA SER A 74 11.34 8.74 -2.88
C SER A 74 10.09 8.67 -3.76
N ALA A 75 8.89 8.60 -3.18
CA ALA A 75 7.64 8.47 -3.92
C ALA A 75 7.43 9.64 -4.90
N PRO A 76 7.19 9.39 -6.20
CA PRO A 76 6.95 10.46 -7.17
C PRO A 76 5.53 11.01 -7.01
N HIS A 77 5.37 12.34 -7.17
CA HIS A 77 4.08 12.99 -7.08
C HIS A 77 3.26 12.89 -8.39
N ALA A 78 3.91 12.81 -9.54
CA ALA A 78 3.23 12.83 -10.84
C ALA A 78 2.11 11.77 -11.00
N PRO A 79 2.29 10.49 -10.61
CA PRO A 79 1.20 9.51 -10.67
C PRO A 79 0.03 9.84 -9.72
N ILE A 80 0.32 10.49 -8.59
CA ILE A 80 -0.70 10.89 -7.61
C ILE A 80 -1.51 12.06 -8.16
N TYR A 81 -0.88 13.04 -8.78
CA TYR A 81 -1.56 14.15 -9.45
C TYR A 81 -2.50 13.65 -10.53
N ALA A 82 -2.06 12.72 -11.38
CA ALA A 82 -2.89 12.12 -12.41
C ALA A 82 -4.13 11.38 -11.83
N GLU A 83 -3.97 10.67 -10.70
CA GLU A 83 -5.09 10.05 -10.02
C GLU A 83 -6.02 11.07 -9.35
N SER A 84 -5.48 12.14 -8.79
CA SER A 84 -6.27 13.23 -8.21
C SER A 84 -7.09 13.93 -9.27
N GLU A 85 -6.52 14.27 -10.43
CA GLU A 85 -7.22 14.86 -11.57
C GLU A 85 -8.37 13.98 -12.07
N ARG A 86 -8.16 12.68 -12.11
CA ARG A 86 -9.18 11.73 -12.55
C ARG A 86 -10.36 11.62 -11.59
N ARG A 87 -10.14 11.81 -10.28
CA ARG A 87 -11.12 11.54 -9.21
C ARG A 87 -11.75 12.78 -8.60
N ILE A 88 -11.00 13.85 -8.49
CA ILE A 88 -11.47 15.10 -7.87
C ILE A 88 -12.00 16.02 -8.97
N ARG A 89 -13.32 16.20 -9.02
CA ARG A 89 -13.98 17.04 -10.05
C ARG A 89 -13.93 18.54 -9.73
N ASP A 90 -13.90 18.91 -8.44
CA ASP A 90 -13.80 20.32 -8.04
C ASP A 90 -12.36 20.79 -8.14
N GLU A 91 -12.09 21.70 -9.07
CA GLU A 91 -10.74 22.24 -9.30
C GLU A 91 -10.12 22.92 -8.08
N ARG A 92 -10.92 23.50 -7.18
CA ARG A 92 -10.42 24.16 -5.97
C ARG A 92 -9.90 23.12 -4.97
N VAL A 93 -10.65 22.01 -4.83
CA VAL A 93 -10.25 20.88 -3.99
C VAL A 93 -8.99 20.21 -4.55
N GLN A 94 -8.92 20.05 -5.87
CA GLN A 94 -7.76 19.50 -6.56
C GLN A 94 -6.51 20.38 -6.36
N LYS A 95 -6.63 21.69 -6.60
CA LYS A 95 -5.53 22.64 -6.40
C LYS A 95 -5.05 22.66 -4.94
N LEU A 96 -5.97 22.59 -3.99
CA LEU A 96 -5.61 22.51 -2.56
C LEU A 96 -4.87 21.23 -2.23
N ALA A 97 -5.34 20.07 -2.71
CA ALA A 97 -4.71 18.78 -2.48
C ALA A 97 -3.30 18.72 -3.08
N CYS A 98 -3.15 19.15 -4.34
CA CYS A 98 -1.84 19.20 -5.01
C CYS A 98 -0.89 20.21 -4.36
N GLY A 99 -1.36 21.41 -4.01
CA GLY A 99 -0.55 22.44 -3.36
C GLY A 99 0.02 22.01 -2.02
N LEU A 100 -0.73 21.25 -1.21
CA LEU A 100 -0.23 20.67 0.04
C LEU A 100 0.86 19.61 -0.16
N MET A 101 0.96 19.02 -1.35
CA MET A 101 2.04 18.11 -1.69
C MET A 101 3.26 18.82 -2.27
N GLU A 102 3.05 19.91 -3.01
CA GLU A 102 4.14 20.71 -3.62
C GLU A 102 5.12 21.26 -2.58
N ASP A 103 4.64 21.54 -1.36
CA ASP A 103 5.48 21.96 -0.24
C ASP A 103 6.59 20.94 0.13
N PHE A 104 6.45 19.68 -0.30
CA PHE A 104 7.44 18.62 -0.10
C PHE A 104 8.37 18.40 -1.30
N GLY A 105 8.28 19.24 -2.35
CA GLY A 105 9.06 19.15 -3.58
C GLY A 105 8.41 18.22 -4.63
N GLU A 106 9.22 17.66 -5.51
CA GLU A 106 8.73 16.78 -6.60
C GLU A 106 8.56 15.32 -6.16
N ARG A 107 9.10 14.95 -5.01
CA ARG A 107 9.14 13.59 -4.48
C ARG A 107 9.05 13.58 -2.97
N GLY A 108 8.55 12.46 -2.47
CA GLY A 108 8.46 12.19 -1.05
C GLY A 108 7.15 12.67 -0.41
N PHE A 109 6.85 12.07 0.72
CA PHE A 109 5.68 12.38 1.52
C PHE A 109 6.09 13.11 2.79
N GLY A 110 5.37 14.17 3.12
CA GLY A 110 5.60 14.91 4.36
C GLY A 110 5.26 14.10 5.60
N LEU A 111 6.24 13.84 6.45
CA LEU A 111 5.99 13.15 7.71
C LEU A 111 5.04 13.97 8.59
N GLY A 112 3.95 13.33 9.02
CA GLY A 112 2.91 13.95 9.85
C GLY A 112 1.81 14.68 9.06
N SER A 113 1.89 14.72 7.71
CA SER A 113 0.80 15.17 6.84
C SER A 113 -0.24 14.06 6.64
N GLN A 114 -1.51 14.37 6.86
CA GLN A 114 -2.61 13.43 6.59
C GLN A 114 -2.85 13.24 5.10
N VAL A 115 -2.66 14.28 4.30
CA VAL A 115 -2.72 14.21 2.83
C VAL A 115 -1.67 13.22 2.34
N SER A 116 -0.43 13.37 2.78
CA SER A 116 0.66 12.44 2.42
C SER A 116 0.38 10.98 2.80
N GLN A 117 -0.34 10.72 3.89
CA GLN A 117 -0.72 9.36 4.26
C GLN A 117 -1.73 8.74 3.28
N ILE A 118 -2.74 9.50 2.85
CA ILE A 118 -3.73 8.99 1.90
C ILE A 118 -3.11 8.83 0.50
N ASP A 119 -2.22 9.73 0.11
CA ASP A 119 -1.49 9.65 -1.15
C ASP A 119 -0.52 8.48 -1.19
N ALA A 120 0.13 8.16 -0.06
CA ALA A 120 0.94 6.96 0.10
C ALA A 120 0.14 5.66 -0.05
N LEU A 121 -1.15 5.66 0.23
CA LEU A 121 -2.03 4.51 -0.08
C LEU A 121 -2.43 4.50 -1.54
N MET A 122 -2.61 5.68 -2.14
CA MET A 122 -3.11 5.83 -3.51
C MET A 122 -2.06 5.48 -4.57
N LEU A 123 -0.81 5.86 -4.36
CA LEU A 123 0.26 5.64 -5.34
C LEU A 123 0.38 4.16 -5.78
N PRO A 124 0.43 3.15 -4.87
CA PRO A 124 0.50 1.75 -5.29
C PRO A 124 -0.88 1.10 -5.56
N ASN A 125 -1.97 1.85 -5.57
CA ASN A 125 -3.31 1.29 -5.77
C ASN A 125 -3.46 0.56 -7.13
N ARG A 126 -2.82 1.07 -8.19
CA ARG A 126 -2.77 0.38 -9.49
C ARG A 126 -2.09 -0.99 -9.39
N LEU A 127 -1.04 -1.11 -8.57
CA LEU A 127 -0.38 -2.37 -8.30
C LEU A 127 -1.30 -3.32 -7.53
N ASP A 128 -2.05 -2.82 -6.53
CA ASP A 128 -2.99 -3.63 -5.75
C ASP A 128 -4.04 -4.28 -6.67
N HIS A 129 -4.64 -3.49 -7.58
CA HIS A 129 -5.59 -4.00 -8.57
C HIS A 129 -4.94 -4.96 -9.57
N PHE A 130 -3.75 -4.66 -10.05
CA PHE A 130 -3.01 -5.56 -10.94
C PHE A 130 -2.80 -6.94 -10.30
N ILE A 131 -2.39 -6.99 -9.03
CA ILE A 131 -2.18 -8.25 -8.31
C ILE A 131 -3.50 -9.03 -8.13
N LYS A 132 -4.57 -8.34 -7.75
CA LYS A 132 -5.88 -8.98 -7.53
C LYS A 132 -6.56 -9.42 -8.82
N GLU A 133 -6.58 -8.56 -9.83
CA GLU A 133 -7.44 -8.68 -11.02
C GLU A 133 -6.72 -9.32 -12.21
N GLN A 134 -5.42 -9.09 -12.38
CA GLN A 134 -4.67 -9.64 -13.50
C GLN A 134 -3.81 -10.85 -13.12
N LEU A 135 -3.16 -10.81 -11.95
CA LEU A 135 -2.45 -11.97 -11.44
C LEU A 135 -3.34 -12.94 -10.66
N HIS A 136 -4.62 -12.60 -10.46
CA HIS A 136 -5.62 -13.44 -9.78
C HIS A 136 -5.16 -14.01 -8.42
N ILE A 137 -4.37 -13.23 -7.66
CA ILE A 137 -3.89 -13.64 -6.33
C ILE A 137 -4.98 -13.37 -5.29
N GLU A 138 -5.66 -14.43 -4.83
CA GLU A 138 -6.67 -14.33 -3.77
C GLU A 138 -6.04 -13.91 -2.42
N GLY A 139 -4.92 -14.53 -2.06
CA GLY A 139 -4.19 -14.29 -0.82
C GLY A 139 -3.19 -13.13 -0.93
N TYR A 140 -3.67 -11.92 -1.17
CA TYR A 140 -2.88 -10.69 -1.25
C TYR A 140 -3.32 -9.69 -0.19
N GLY A 141 -2.38 -9.05 0.48
CA GLY A 141 -2.61 -7.91 1.36
C GLY A 141 -1.41 -6.97 1.39
N ARG A 142 -1.69 -5.68 1.66
CA ARG A 142 -0.66 -4.65 1.79
C ARG A 142 -0.91 -3.76 3.01
N TYR A 143 0.16 -3.44 3.71
CA TYR A 143 0.21 -2.44 4.78
C TYR A 143 1.28 -1.40 4.42
N MET A 144 0.87 -0.21 3.98
CA MET A 144 1.76 0.85 3.44
C MET A 144 2.68 0.31 2.34
N ASP A 145 3.97 0.18 2.64
CA ASP A 145 5.05 -0.28 1.76
C ASP A 145 5.30 -1.78 1.83
N ASP A 146 4.78 -2.47 2.85
CA ASP A 146 4.89 -3.92 3.03
C ASP A 146 3.72 -4.68 2.38
N GLY A 147 4.01 -5.68 1.56
CA GLY A 147 2.98 -6.54 0.96
C GLY A 147 3.35 -8.02 0.96
N TYR A 148 2.31 -8.86 0.80
CA TYR A 148 2.47 -10.31 0.65
C TYR A 148 1.52 -10.89 -0.39
N LEU A 149 1.97 -11.96 -1.06
CA LEU A 149 1.16 -12.80 -1.94
C LEU A 149 1.32 -14.25 -1.50
N ILE A 150 0.22 -15.03 -1.53
CA ILE A 150 0.21 -16.45 -1.19
C ILE A 150 -0.18 -17.25 -2.42
N HIS A 151 0.60 -18.29 -2.76
CA HIS A 151 0.33 -19.17 -3.89
C HIS A 151 0.95 -20.56 -3.69
N GLU A 152 0.40 -21.59 -4.34
CA GLU A 152 0.93 -22.98 -4.30
C GLU A 152 2.24 -23.14 -5.08
N SER A 153 2.41 -22.38 -6.18
CA SER A 153 3.57 -22.47 -7.05
C SER A 153 4.58 -21.35 -6.75
N ARG A 154 5.80 -21.75 -6.44
CA ARG A 154 6.95 -20.85 -6.29
C ARG A 154 7.29 -20.17 -7.61
N ASP A 155 7.26 -20.92 -8.70
CA ASP A 155 7.64 -20.42 -10.03
C ASP A 155 6.63 -19.37 -10.51
N TYR A 156 5.35 -19.57 -10.23
CA TYR A 156 4.33 -18.55 -10.50
C TYR A 156 4.57 -17.26 -9.71
N LEU A 157 4.93 -17.36 -8.43
CA LEU A 157 5.29 -16.17 -7.64
C LEU A 157 6.56 -15.47 -8.17
N GLN A 158 7.51 -16.20 -8.74
CA GLN A 158 8.68 -15.58 -9.41
C GLN A 158 8.27 -14.79 -10.64
N GLU A 159 7.33 -15.32 -11.43
CA GLU A 159 6.81 -14.60 -12.58
C GLU A 159 5.97 -13.39 -12.16
N CYS A 160 5.12 -13.54 -11.13
CA CYS A 160 4.41 -12.41 -10.52
C CYS A 160 5.38 -11.31 -10.08
N LEU A 161 6.49 -11.67 -9.44
CA LEU A 161 7.49 -10.70 -8.99
C LEU A 161 8.10 -9.89 -10.14
N LYS A 162 8.37 -10.51 -11.29
CA LYS A 162 8.87 -9.79 -12.47
C LYS A 162 7.86 -8.75 -12.96
N GLN A 163 6.59 -9.15 -13.03
CA GLN A 163 5.51 -8.27 -13.48
C GLN A 163 5.23 -7.16 -12.47
N ILE A 164 5.25 -7.45 -11.17
CA ILE A 164 5.13 -6.47 -10.09
C ILE A 164 6.25 -5.43 -10.19
N ARG A 165 7.50 -5.84 -10.44
CA ARG A 165 8.61 -4.91 -10.65
C ARG A 165 8.39 -3.98 -11.85
N ALA A 166 7.83 -4.47 -12.93
CA ALA A 166 7.51 -3.64 -14.09
C ALA A 166 6.45 -2.59 -13.74
N VAL A 167 5.36 -2.98 -13.06
CA VAL A 167 4.32 -2.04 -12.61
C VAL A 167 4.88 -1.02 -11.61
N CYS A 168 5.73 -1.46 -10.67
CA CYS A 168 6.40 -0.54 -9.74
C CYS A 168 7.30 0.46 -10.46
N ALA A 169 8.06 0.01 -11.48
CA ALA A 169 8.90 0.88 -12.29
C ALA A 169 8.08 1.94 -13.05
N ASP A 170 6.93 1.54 -13.65
CA ASP A 170 5.99 2.46 -14.29
C ASP A 170 5.43 3.51 -13.33
N LEU A 171 5.21 3.14 -12.06
CA LEU A 171 4.76 4.04 -11.00
C LEU A 171 5.90 4.86 -10.37
N GLY A 172 7.15 4.62 -10.76
CA GLY A 172 8.34 5.23 -10.16
C GLY A 172 8.62 4.77 -8.72
N ILE A 173 8.06 3.63 -8.31
CA ILE A 173 8.28 2.98 -7.01
C ILE A 173 9.46 2.03 -7.10
N ARG A 174 10.38 2.10 -6.15
CA ARG A 174 11.51 1.16 -6.07
C ARG A 174 11.22 0.05 -5.08
N MET A 175 11.41 -1.20 -5.50
CA MET A 175 11.33 -2.34 -4.59
C MET A 175 12.62 -2.50 -3.78
N ASN A 176 12.49 -2.92 -2.54
CA ASN A 176 13.60 -3.24 -1.65
C ASN A 176 14.05 -4.69 -1.89
N GLU A 177 15.12 -4.85 -2.68
CA GLU A 177 15.60 -6.19 -3.07
C GLU A 177 16.07 -7.05 -1.88
N LYS A 178 16.53 -6.43 -0.79
CA LYS A 178 16.97 -7.16 0.41
C LYS A 178 15.82 -7.73 1.22
N LYS A 179 14.66 -7.06 1.18
CA LYS A 179 13.46 -7.46 1.91
C LYS A 179 12.46 -8.24 1.04
N THR A 180 12.60 -8.18 -0.29
CA THR A 180 11.73 -8.89 -1.24
C THR A 180 12.23 -10.31 -1.43
N ARG A 181 11.41 -11.30 -1.02
CA ARG A 181 11.78 -12.71 -1.06
C ARG A 181 10.58 -13.64 -1.14
N ILE A 182 10.80 -14.82 -1.72
CA ILE A 182 9.82 -15.91 -1.71
C ILE A 182 10.25 -16.91 -0.64
N VAL A 183 9.35 -17.19 0.29
CA VAL A 183 9.56 -18.06 1.46
C VAL A 183 8.53 -19.17 1.50
N LYS A 184 8.78 -20.22 2.26
CA LYS A 184 7.76 -21.22 2.58
C LYS A 184 6.63 -20.58 3.40
N LEU A 185 5.41 -21.05 3.18
CA LEU A 185 4.22 -20.46 3.81
C LEU A 185 4.26 -20.51 5.34
N GLN A 186 4.90 -21.53 5.90
CA GLN A 186 5.11 -21.68 7.34
C GLN A 186 5.97 -20.55 7.96
N GLU A 187 6.85 -19.95 7.17
CA GLU A 187 7.71 -18.83 7.59
C GLU A 187 6.99 -17.49 7.55
N LEU A 188 5.90 -17.37 6.75
CA LEU A 188 5.19 -16.10 6.53
C LEU A 188 4.61 -15.52 7.83
N HIS A 189 4.01 -16.37 8.66
CA HIS A 189 3.37 -15.94 9.92
C HIS A 189 4.40 -15.30 10.87
N PHE A 190 5.58 -15.91 10.97
CA PHE A 190 6.67 -15.38 11.81
C PHE A 190 7.22 -14.06 11.27
N LEU A 191 7.41 -13.94 9.96
CA LEU A 191 7.90 -12.73 9.32
C LEU A 191 6.91 -11.56 9.42
N ALA A 192 5.61 -11.82 9.25
CA ALA A 192 4.59 -10.82 9.41
C ALA A 192 4.56 -10.29 10.86
N PHE A 193 4.64 -11.17 11.84
CA PHE A 193 4.70 -10.78 13.25
C PHE A 193 5.94 -9.92 13.56
N GLN A 194 7.11 -10.29 13.08
CA GLN A 194 8.33 -9.49 13.26
C GLN A 194 8.25 -8.12 12.58
N ARG A 195 7.68 -8.04 11.36
CA ARG A 195 7.56 -6.78 10.63
C ARG A 195 6.57 -5.84 11.29
N PHE A 196 5.42 -6.33 11.72
CA PHE A 196 4.41 -5.52 12.35
C PHE A 196 4.76 -5.14 13.81
N SER A 197 5.53 -5.93 14.53
CA SER A 197 6.00 -5.57 15.88
C SER A 197 6.87 -4.31 15.91
N VAL A 198 7.63 -4.04 14.85
CA VAL A 198 8.45 -2.81 14.73
C VAL A 198 7.59 -1.54 14.70
N TYR A 199 6.32 -1.62 14.31
CA TYR A 199 5.39 -0.48 14.32
C TYR A 199 4.78 -0.22 15.71
N PHE A 200 4.87 -1.17 16.64
CA PHE A 200 4.40 -1.00 18.02
C PHE A 200 5.43 -0.31 18.93
N GLU A 201 6.71 -0.28 18.54
CA GLU A 201 7.78 0.30 19.34
C GLU A 201 8.07 1.78 19.00
N ARG A 202 7.25 2.42 18.16
CA ARG A 202 7.34 3.83 17.76
C ARG A 202 6.06 4.59 18.12
#